data_89059f38e95fe6f6f22ad9dc1087d056
#
_entry.id   89059f38e95fe6f6f22ad9dc1087d056
#
_cell.length_a   1.000
_cell.length_b   1.000
_cell.length_c   1.000
_cell.angle_alpha   90.00
_cell.angle_beta   90.00
_cell.angle_gamma   90.00
#
_symmetry.space_group_name_H-M   'P 1'
#
loop_
_entity.id
_entity.type
_entity.pdbx_description
1 polymer ?
#
loop_
_entity_poly.entity_id
_entity_poly.type
_entity_poly.pdbx_seq_one_letter_code
_entity_poly.pdbx_strand_id
1 'polypeptide(L)'
;MPITPFHFGPGVFIKTLTGNHLSWTTFALTNCMIDFEPIVHFLITGDPAHHFFHTLPGATLAAAVAVWPGRRGCESWLRFWNSRLNTAQAKWLGTRDSIGTMPALAGAILGAWTHIGLDMSMHIDVKPLWPLLESNHWHGWISV
;
A
#
# COMPACT_ATOMS: atom_id res chain seq x y z
N MET A 1 -10.52 0.19 13.75
CA MET A 1 -9.67 -0.11 12.59
C MET A 1 -8.25 0.31 12.89
N PRO A 2 -7.27 -0.57 12.86
CA PRO A 2 -5.88 -0.16 12.84
C PRO A 2 -5.58 0.35 11.43
N ILE A 3 -5.60 1.68 11.27
CA ILE A 3 -5.31 2.34 10.00
C ILE A 3 -3.83 2.17 9.69
N THR A 4 -3.52 1.71 8.48
CA THR A 4 -2.27 1.83 7.72
C THR A 4 -0.90 1.54 8.40
N PRO A 5 -0.53 1.97 9.62
CA PRO A 5 0.83 1.72 10.14
C PRO A 5 1.22 0.25 10.20
N PHE A 6 0.27 -0.63 10.50
CA PHE A 6 0.52 -2.07 10.55
C PHE A 6 0.82 -2.66 9.16
N HIS A 7 0.20 -2.13 8.10
CA HIS A 7 0.41 -2.56 6.73
C HIS A 7 1.82 -2.22 6.21
N PHE A 8 2.50 -1.26 6.83
CA PHE A 8 3.89 -0.96 6.50
C PHE A 8 4.90 -1.95 7.09
N GLY A 9 4.53 -2.71 8.14
CA GLY A 9 5.42 -3.69 8.77
C GLY A 9 6.02 -4.71 7.78
N PRO A 10 5.19 -5.46 7.04
CA PRO A 10 5.70 -6.38 6.01
C PRO A 10 6.58 -5.69 4.98
N GLY A 11 6.20 -4.49 4.55
CA GLY A 11 6.97 -3.71 3.57
C GLY A 11 8.36 -3.31 4.08
N VAL A 12 8.48 -2.87 5.34
CA VAL A 12 9.78 -2.57 5.96
C VAL A 12 10.65 -3.82 5.98
N PHE A 13 10.09 -4.94 6.42
CA PHE A 13 10.81 -6.21 6.47
C PHE A 13 11.29 -6.64 5.07
N ILE A 14 10.41 -6.65 4.08
CA ILE A 14 10.75 -7.01 2.70
C ILE A 14 11.79 -6.04 2.13
N LYS A 15 11.65 -4.73 2.40
CA LYS A 15 12.59 -3.71 1.93
C LYS A 15 14.00 -3.93 2.48
N THR A 16 14.15 -4.35 3.74
CA THR A 16 15.46 -4.65 4.32
C THR A 16 16.15 -5.81 3.62
N LEU A 17 15.38 -6.79 3.12
CA LEU A 17 15.90 -7.95 2.40
C LEU A 17 16.19 -7.66 0.92
N THR A 18 15.37 -6.85 0.28
CA THR A 18 15.41 -6.62 -1.18
C THR A 18 16.14 -5.35 -1.59
N GLY A 19 16.41 -4.44 -0.66
CA GLY A 19 17.12 -3.19 -0.94
C GLY A 19 16.45 -2.38 -2.06
N ASN A 20 17.20 -2.12 -3.14
CA ASN A 20 16.73 -1.30 -4.25
C ASN A 20 15.80 -2.03 -5.25
N HIS A 21 15.56 -3.32 -5.06
CA HIS A 21 14.64 -4.09 -5.90
C HIS A 21 13.16 -3.84 -5.55
N LEU A 22 12.88 -3.16 -4.43
CA LEU A 22 11.54 -2.75 -4.04
C LEU A 22 11.45 -1.22 -3.87
N SER A 23 10.46 -0.60 -4.50
CA SER A 23 10.13 0.80 -4.27
C SER A 23 9.22 0.95 -3.07
N TRP A 24 9.74 1.57 -2.01
CA TRP A 24 8.97 1.88 -0.81
C TRP A 24 7.83 2.85 -1.08
N THR A 25 8.04 3.85 -1.95
CA THR A 25 7.04 4.87 -2.24
C THR A 25 5.83 4.31 -2.96
N THR A 26 6.01 3.39 -3.93
CA THR A 26 4.88 2.73 -4.60
C THR A 26 4.20 1.71 -3.69
N PHE A 27 4.94 1.03 -2.82
CA PHE A 27 4.38 0.19 -1.76
C PHE A 27 3.45 1.00 -0.86
N ALA A 28 3.95 2.12 -0.31
CA ALA A 28 3.19 3.00 0.57
C ALA A 28 1.97 3.62 -0.15
N LEU A 29 2.16 4.08 -1.39
CA LEU A 29 1.06 4.65 -2.18
C LEU A 29 -0.06 3.65 -2.38
N THR A 30 0.26 2.38 -2.72
CA THR A 30 -0.76 1.34 -2.91
C THR A 30 -1.55 1.09 -1.63
N ASN A 31 -0.88 0.98 -0.47
CA ASN A 31 -1.56 0.84 0.81
C ASN A 31 -2.49 2.02 1.08
N CYS A 32 -2.01 3.26 0.91
CA CYS A 32 -2.85 4.45 1.10
C CYS A 32 -4.06 4.49 0.14
N MET A 33 -3.92 4.02 -1.10
CA MET A 33 -5.02 3.97 -2.06
C MET A 33 -6.09 2.97 -1.64
N ILE A 34 -5.70 1.82 -1.10
CA ILE A 34 -6.65 0.81 -0.62
C ILE A 34 -7.40 1.35 0.60
N ASP A 35 -6.69 1.92 1.58
CA ASP A 35 -7.29 2.50 2.79
C ASP A 35 -8.13 3.76 2.53
N PHE A 36 -7.96 4.41 1.38
CA PHE A 36 -8.76 5.59 1.05
C PHE A 36 -10.26 5.29 0.98
N GLU A 37 -10.64 4.11 0.51
CA GLU A 37 -12.04 3.70 0.37
C GLU A 37 -12.77 3.64 1.72
N PRO A 38 -12.30 2.88 2.74
CA PRO A 38 -12.96 2.84 4.04
C PRO A 38 -12.90 4.17 4.80
N ILE A 39 -11.86 4.99 4.58
CA ILE A 39 -11.78 6.34 5.16
C ILE A 39 -12.90 7.22 4.60
N VAL A 40 -13.07 7.26 3.28
CA VAL A 40 -14.13 8.04 2.63
C VAL A 40 -15.50 7.54 3.06
N HIS A 41 -15.70 6.22 3.08
CA HIS A 41 -16.95 5.62 3.54
C HIS A 41 -17.27 6.03 4.99
N PHE A 42 -16.30 5.93 5.90
CA PHE A 42 -16.45 6.34 7.29
C PHE A 42 -16.81 7.83 7.43
N LEU A 43 -16.18 8.72 6.65
CA LEU A 43 -16.47 10.14 6.70
C LEU A 43 -17.88 10.49 6.22
N ILE A 44 -18.47 9.67 5.34
CA ILE A 44 -19.81 9.89 4.79
C ILE A 44 -20.88 9.24 5.67
N THR A 45 -20.65 8.02 6.16
CA THR A 45 -21.69 7.19 6.82
C THR A 45 -21.50 7.05 8.31
N GLY A 46 -20.30 7.34 8.83
CA GLY A 46 -19.92 7.09 10.23
C GLY A 46 -19.55 5.64 10.53
N ASP A 47 -19.64 4.76 9.53
CA ASP A 47 -19.36 3.32 9.68
C ASP A 47 -18.23 2.89 8.72
N PRO A 48 -17.09 2.36 9.24
CA PRO A 48 -16.02 1.87 8.37
C PRO A 48 -16.43 0.55 7.74
N ALA A 49 -16.44 0.49 6.41
CA ALA A 49 -16.71 -0.73 5.67
C ALA A 49 -15.67 -0.94 4.59
N HIS A 50 -15.27 -2.20 4.42
CA HIS A 50 -14.34 -2.61 3.37
C HIS A 50 -15.14 -3.03 2.14
N HIS A 51 -14.84 -2.39 1.00
CA HIS A 51 -15.55 -2.63 -0.27
C HIS A 51 -14.59 -3.16 -1.35
N PHE A 52 -14.68 -2.57 -2.54
CA PHE A 52 -14.01 -3.06 -3.74
C PHE A 52 -12.47 -3.10 -3.61
N PHE A 53 -11.83 -2.05 -3.08
CA PHE A 53 -10.36 -2.04 -3.00
C PHE A 53 -9.80 -3.03 -1.98
N HIS A 54 -10.63 -3.56 -1.07
CA HIS A 54 -10.25 -4.65 -0.16
C HIS A 54 -10.55 -6.05 -0.73
N THR A 55 -10.62 -6.16 -2.05
CA THR A 55 -10.62 -7.43 -2.78
C THR A 55 -9.30 -7.60 -3.55
N LEU A 56 -8.90 -8.82 -3.89
CA LEU A 56 -7.71 -9.05 -4.71
C LEU A 56 -7.78 -8.34 -6.08
N PRO A 57 -8.91 -8.36 -6.82
CA PRO A 57 -9.05 -7.57 -8.04
C PRO A 57 -8.90 -6.07 -7.81
N GLY A 58 -9.57 -5.53 -6.79
CA GLY A 58 -9.52 -4.09 -6.48
C GLY A 58 -8.12 -3.64 -6.03
N ALA A 59 -7.48 -4.40 -5.15
CA ALA A 59 -6.11 -4.13 -4.71
C ALA A 59 -5.10 -4.23 -5.87
N THR A 60 -5.30 -5.19 -6.79
CA THR A 60 -4.46 -5.30 -7.99
C THR A 60 -4.66 -4.10 -8.93
N LEU A 61 -5.88 -3.58 -9.04
CA LEU A 61 -6.15 -2.34 -9.78
C LEU A 61 -5.45 -1.14 -9.12
N ALA A 62 -5.52 -1.01 -7.79
CA ALA A 62 -4.80 0.02 -7.05
C ALA A 62 -3.28 -0.07 -7.30
N ALA A 63 -2.71 -1.29 -7.29
CA ALA A 63 -1.31 -1.52 -7.62
C ALA A 63 -0.98 -1.08 -9.07
N ALA A 64 -1.82 -1.39 -10.04
CA ALA A 64 -1.64 -0.95 -11.43
C ALA A 64 -1.63 0.58 -11.55
N VAL A 65 -2.55 1.26 -10.87
CA VAL A 65 -2.59 2.73 -10.81
C VAL A 65 -1.34 3.28 -10.12
N ALA A 66 -0.88 2.66 -9.04
CA ALA A 66 0.32 3.09 -8.33
C ALA A 66 1.60 2.96 -9.19
N VAL A 67 1.68 1.93 -10.04
CA VAL A 67 2.84 1.72 -10.94
C VAL A 67 2.83 2.71 -12.11
N TRP A 68 1.70 3.02 -12.68
CA TRP A 68 1.63 3.79 -13.92
C TRP A 68 1.53 5.29 -13.68
N PRO A 69 0.38 5.89 -13.34
CA PRO A 69 0.35 7.31 -13.02
C PRO A 69 0.97 7.63 -11.64
N GLY A 70 0.77 6.75 -10.65
CA GLY A 70 1.22 6.94 -9.28
C GLY A 70 2.74 7.04 -9.15
N ARG A 71 3.51 6.26 -9.94
CA ARG A 71 4.97 6.35 -9.98
C ARG A 71 5.46 7.76 -10.30
N ARG A 72 4.83 8.44 -11.27
CA ARG A 72 5.20 9.82 -11.60
C ARG A 72 4.94 10.78 -10.45
N GLY A 73 3.85 10.57 -9.72
CA GLY A 73 3.56 11.32 -8.49
C GLY A 73 4.62 11.05 -7.40
N CYS A 74 4.99 9.79 -7.18
CA CYS A 74 6.05 9.42 -6.26
C CYS A 74 7.40 10.06 -6.65
N GLU A 75 7.78 10.01 -7.92
CA GLU A 75 9.02 10.65 -8.40
C GLU A 75 9.00 12.17 -8.22
N SER A 76 7.85 12.81 -8.44
CA SER A 76 7.68 14.25 -8.18
C SER A 76 7.81 14.57 -6.70
N TRP A 77 7.24 13.74 -5.83
CA TRP A 77 7.41 13.86 -4.38
C TRP A 77 8.86 13.68 -3.96
N LEU A 78 9.58 12.68 -4.48
CA LEU A 78 11.00 12.45 -4.17
C LEU A 78 11.88 13.63 -4.60
N ARG A 79 11.63 14.20 -5.78
CA ARG A 79 12.31 15.43 -6.23
C ARG A 79 12.03 16.60 -5.29
N PHE A 80 10.76 16.79 -4.91
CA PHE A 80 10.38 17.82 -3.94
C PHE A 80 11.09 17.61 -2.60
N TRP A 81 11.07 16.38 -2.08
CA TRP A 81 11.78 16.01 -0.85
C TRP A 81 13.26 16.38 -0.93
N ASN A 82 13.98 15.89 -1.95
CA ASN A 82 15.39 16.15 -2.13
C ASN A 82 15.71 17.66 -2.26
N SER A 83 14.83 18.43 -2.87
CA SER A 83 15.00 19.90 -3.01
C SER A 83 14.90 20.66 -1.68
N ARG A 84 14.36 20.04 -0.64
CA ARG A 84 14.23 20.61 0.71
C ARG A 84 15.39 20.24 1.64
N LEU A 85 16.25 19.32 1.24
CA LEU A 85 17.37 18.87 2.05
C LEU A 85 18.58 19.80 1.87
N ASN A 86 19.22 20.18 2.98
CA ASN A 86 20.55 20.79 2.92
C ASN A 86 21.63 19.74 2.66
N THR A 87 22.87 20.17 2.40
CA THR A 87 24.00 19.30 2.03
C THR A 87 24.29 18.20 3.08
N ALA A 88 24.16 18.51 4.37
CA ALA A 88 24.36 17.52 5.44
C ALA A 88 23.21 16.51 5.49
N GLN A 89 21.96 16.99 5.38
CA GLN A 89 20.77 16.13 5.35
C GLN A 89 20.73 15.24 4.11
N ALA A 90 21.13 15.76 2.94
CA ALA A 90 21.14 14.99 1.69
C ALA A 90 22.01 13.74 1.75
N LYS A 91 23.09 13.75 2.56
CA LYS A 91 23.95 12.56 2.76
C LYS A 91 23.22 11.40 3.46
N TRP A 92 22.23 11.69 4.32
CA TRP A 92 21.53 10.71 5.13
C TRP A 92 20.11 10.42 4.66
N LEU A 93 19.42 11.48 4.17
CA LEU A 93 17.99 11.44 3.84
C LEU A 93 17.73 11.55 2.34
N GLY A 94 18.77 11.84 1.54
CA GLY A 94 18.65 11.93 0.10
C GLY A 94 18.30 10.59 -0.53
N THR A 95 17.41 10.63 -1.50
CA THR A 95 16.90 9.44 -2.21
C THR A 95 17.08 9.62 -3.72
N ARG A 96 16.99 8.52 -4.48
CA ARG A 96 16.94 8.62 -5.95
C ARG A 96 15.61 9.24 -6.39
N ASP A 97 15.68 10.17 -7.34
CA ASP A 97 14.50 10.87 -7.87
C ASP A 97 13.66 10.01 -8.84
N SER A 98 14.26 8.96 -9.38
CA SER A 98 13.62 8.07 -10.34
C SER A 98 13.39 6.68 -9.74
N ILE A 99 12.26 6.10 -10.06
CA ILE A 99 11.87 4.76 -9.64
C ILE A 99 11.87 3.84 -10.85
N GLY A 100 12.67 2.78 -10.81
CA GLY A 100 12.67 1.78 -11.89
C GLY A 100 11.32 1.05 -11.98
N THR A 101 10.96 0.58 -13.17
CA THR A 101 9.67 -0.10 -13.40
C THR A 101 9.54 -1.37 -12.57
N MET A 102 10.58 -2.20 -12.50
CA MET A 102 10.53 -3.44 -11.69
C MET A 102 10.44 -3.18 -10.19
N PRO A 103 11.24 -2.28 -9.58
CA PRO A 103 11.03 -1.89 -8.19
C PRO A 103 9.65 -1.29 -7.92
N ALA A 104 9.09 -0.49 -8.85
CA ALA A 104 7.75 0.06 -8.72
C ALA A 104 6.70 -1.06 -8.70
N LEU A 105 6.79 -2.00 -9.64
CA LEU A 105 5.88 -3.13 -9.75
C LEU A 105 5.95 -4.02 -8.50
N ALA A 106 7.16 -4.37 -8.07
CA ALA A 106 7.36 -5.17 -6.86
C ALA A 106 6.77 -4.47 -5.62
N GLY A 107 7.03 -3.16 -5.46
CA GLY A 107 6.48 -2.39 -4.35
C GLY A 107 4.95 -2.35 -4.37
N ALA A 108 4.35 -2.05 -5.50
CA ALA A 108 2.90 -1.93 -5.61
C ALA A 108 2.18 -3.27 -5.41
N ILE A 109 2.64 -4.35 -6.04
CA ILE A 109 2.02 -5.69 -5.91
C ILE A 109 2.16 -6.21 -4.47
N LEU A 110 3.36 -6.12 -3.89
CA LEU A 110 3.57 -6.55 -2.52
C LEU A 110 2.78 -5.69 -1.54
N GLY A 111 2.67 -4.37 -1.78
CA GLY A 111 1.82 -3.48 -1.01
C GLY A 111 0.36 -3.94 -1.03
N ALA A 112 -0.19 -4.20 -2.22
CA ALA A 112 -1.57 -4.65 -2.39
C ALA A 112 -1.83 -5.99 -1.68
N TRP A 113 -1.00 -6.98 -1.94
CA TRP A 113 -1.28 -8.34 -1.47
C TRP A 113 -1.00 -8.54 0.02
N THR A 114 0.03 -7.88 0.57
CA THR A 114 0.26 -7.91 2.03
C THR A 114 -0.82 -7.16 2.77
N HIS A 115 -1.35 -6.07 2.21
CA HIS A 115 -2.48 -5.34 2.75
C HIS A 115 -3.71 -6.24 2.88
N ILE A 116 -4.17 -6.81 1.75
CA ILE A 116 -5.32 -7.72 1.75
C ILE A 116 -5.07 -8.94 2.64
N GLY A 117 -3.85 -9.49 2.65
CA GLY A 117 -3.48 -10.63 3.49
C GLY A 117 -3.62 -10.36 4.98
N LEU A 118 -3.29 -9.15 5.43
CA LEU A 118 -3.49 -8.74 6.82
C LEU A 118 -4.97 -8.49 7.11
N ASP A 119 -5.65 -7.71 6.26
CA ASP A 119 -7.05 -7.34 6.50
C ASP A 119 -7.99 -8.52 6.46
N MET A 120 -7.82 -9.47 5.54
CA MET A 120 -8.66 -10.66 5.52
C MET A 120 -8.51 -11.52 6.77
N SER A 121 -7.36 -11.45 7.46
CA SER A 121 -7.15 -12.19 8.71
C SER A 121 -7.73 -11.48 9.93
N MET A 122 -7.91 -10.16 9.88
CA MET A 122 -8.36 -9.33 11.00
C MET A 122 -9.82 -8.90 10.90
N HIS A 123 -10.35 -8.72 9.68
CA HIS A 123 -11.66 -8.13 9.42
C HIS A 123 -12.63 -9.11 8.76
N ILE A 124 -13.80 -9.30 9.37
CA ILE A 124 -14.82 -10.25 8.87
C ILE A 124 -15.52 -9.75 7.60
N ASP A 125 -15.60 -8.44 7.42
CA ASP A 125 -16.26 -7.77 6.30
C ASP A 125 -15.41 -7.70 5.03
N VAL A 126 -14.11 -8.01 5.11
CA VAL A 126 -13.22 -8.11 3.95
C VAL A 126 -13.56 -9.38 3.15
N LYS A 127 -13.79 -9.21 1.85
CA LYS A 127 -14.13 -10.30 0.91
C LYS A 127 -13.03 -10.45 -0.15
N PRO A 128 -11.89 -11.10 0.17
CA PRO A 128 -10.69 -11.04 -0.68
C PRO A 128 -10.89 -11.61 -2.08
N LEU A 129 -11.76 -12.61 -2.23
CA LEU A 129 -12.03 -13.29 -3.49
C LEU A 129 -13.32 -12.84 -4.20
N TRP A 130 -13.93 -11.73 -3.75
CA TRP A 130 -15.09 -11.17 -4.46
C TRP A 130 -14.70 -10.83 -5.93
N PRO A 131 -15.55 -11.09 -6.96
CA PRO A 131 -16.94 -11.57 -6.88
C PRO A 131 -17.09 -13.10 -6.86
N LEU A 132 -16.03 -13.89 -6.84
CA LEU A 132 -16.09 -15.36 -6.90
C LEU A 132 -16.59 -15.97 -5.59
N LEU A 133 -16.19 -15.41 -4.44
CA LEU A 133 -16.62 -15.82 -3.12
C LEU A 133 -16.98 -14.59 -2.28
N GLU A 134 -18.14 -14.66 -1.62
CA GLU A 134 -18.62 -13.57 -0.75
C GLU A 134 -18.24 -13.77 0.72
N SER A 135 -17.64 -14.90 1.08
CA SER A 135 -17.26 -15.24 2.44
C SER A 135 -15.76 -15.04 2.67
N ASN A 136 -15.41 -14.64 3.89
CA ASN A 136 -14.03 -14.59 4.35
C ASN A 136 -13.73 -15.81 5.24
N HIS A 137 -13.06 -16.81 4.69
CA HIS A 137 -12.65 -18.02 5.41
C HIS A 137 -11.35 -17.86 6.23
N TRP A 138 -10.64 -16.75 6.09
CA TRP A 138 -9.35 -16.48 6.76
C TRP A 138 -9.48 -15.56 7.98
N HIS A 139 -10.70 -15.07 8.26
CA HIS A 139 -10.94 -14.23 9.42
C HIS A 139 -10.62 -14.99 10.73
N GLY A 140 -9.93 -14.29 11.64
CA GLY A 140 -9.56 -14.82 12.95
C GLY A 140 -8.22 -15.56 13.00
N TRP A 141 -7.43 -15.58 11.91
CA TRP A 141 -6.08 -16.14 11.95
C TRP A 141 -5.11 -15.24 12.75
N ILE A 142 -5.36 -13.95 12.77
CA ILE A 142 -4.66 -12.99 13.60
C ILE A 142 -5.69 -12.35 14.53
N SER A 143 -5.54 -12.60 15.85
CA SER A 143 -6.32 -11.92 16.88
C SER A 143 -5.65 -10.61 17.25
N VAL A 144 -6.35 -9.51 17.09
CA VAL A 144 -5.92 -8.15 17.53
C VAL A 144 -6.81 -7.71 18.68
#